data_758aef208109120ac81bac67932b0c7a
#
_entry.id   758aef208109120ac81bac67932b0c7a
#
_cell.length_a   1.000
_cell.length_b   1.000
_cell.length_c   1.000
_cell.angle_alpha   90.00
_cell.angle_beta   90.00
_cell.angle_gamma   90.00
#
_symmetry.space_group_name_H-M   'P 1'
#
loop_
_entity.id
_entity.type
_entity.pdbx_description
1 polymer ?
#
loop_
_entity_poly.entity_id
_entity_poly.type
_entity_poly.pdbx_seq_one_letter_code
_entity_poly.pdbx_strand_id
1 'polypeptide(L)'
;MSPGPPDAKNEPLDAVLPRVQTGDIFVFHCEALESRVIDAVTDSWFSHVAMAVRHPGSGQVLIWQTDPGPIVTDPLTGDAHAGAQLGDLADAVETTARTWGDQPFWRALDWERPAGFEDLVGQALSALDGTKYPGNVEMVLDYLLGRIDEPSPDTAMFCSEMIAATYRRIGLLGGAHPDNFYAPKDFSSETGATLPLLRGARLAPEVKVLLPDPPS
;
A
#
# COMPACT_ATOMS: atom_id res chain seq x y z
N MET A 1 15.48 13.96 12.29
CA MET A 1 15.83 12.52 12.49
C MET A 1 14.61 11.77 12.07
N SER A 2 14.68 11.01 10.98
CA SER A 2 13.57 10.12 10.62
C SER A 2 13.28 9.20 11.80
N PRO A 3 12.02 8.91 12.10
CA PRO A 3 11.66 7.95 13.12
C PRO A 3 12.36 6.61 12.82
N GLY A 4 12.76 5.90 13.84
CA GLY A 4 13.35 4.56 13.69
C GLY A 4 12.27 3.52 13.36
N PRO A 5 12.67 2.28 13.04
CA PRO A 5 11.72 1.21 12.77
C PRO A 5 10.76 1.01 13.94
N PRO A 6 9.48 0.73 13.68
CA PRO A 6 8.54 0.38 14.72
C PRO A 6 9.00 -0.88 15.48
N ASP A 7 8.65 -0.98 16.75
CA ASP A 7 8.87 -2.20 17.54
C ASP A 7 7.89 -3.29 17.06
N ALA A 8 8.24 -3.93 15.95
CA ALA A 8 7.41 -4.90 15.26
C ALA A 8 7.86 -6.33 15.55
N LYS A 9 6.88 -7.22 15.75
CA LYS A 9 7.14 -8.66 15.84
C LYS A 9 7.60 -9.18 14.47
N ASN A 10 8.63 -10.01 14.44
CA ASN A 10 9.13 -10.67 13.24
C ASN A 10 8.37 -11.97 12.98
N GLU A 11 7.84 -12.16 11.77
CA GLU A 11 7.20 -13.40 11.37
C GLU A 11 7.58 -13.76 9.91
N PRO A 12 7.82 -15.03 9.58
CA PRO A 12 8.13 -15.42 8.21
C PRO A 12 6.92 -15.28 7.29
N LEU A 13 7.17 -15.00 6.01
CA LEU A 13 6.13 -14.76 5.00
C LEU A 13 5.11 -15.90 4.91
N ASP A 14 5.54 -17.15 4.97
CA ASP A 14 4.68 -18.33 4.91
C ASP A 14 3.73 -18.46 6.11
N ALA A 15 4.11 -17.91 7.27
CA ALA A 15 3.25 -17.82 8.46
C ALA A 15 2.27 -16.63 8.39
N VAL A 16 2.60 -15.57 7.65
CA VAL A 16 1.77 -14.38 7.47
C VAL A 16 0.70 -14.61 6.41
N LEU A 17 1.06 -15.12 5.23
CA LEU A 17 0.18 -15.28 4.06
C LEU A 17 -1.18 -15.94 4.35
N PRO A 18 -1.29 -17.03 5.14
CA PRO A 18 -2.59 -17.65 5.41
C PRO A 18 -3.57 -16.74 6.17
N ARG A 19 -3.06 -15.74 6.90
CA ARG A 19 -3.84 -14.83 7.73
C ARG A 19 -4.21 -13.53 7.02
N VAL A 20 -3.48 -13.18 5.96
CA VAL A 20 -3.73 -11.97 5.18
C VAL A 20 -5.12 -12.01 4.58
N GLN A 21 -5.86 -10.92 4.68
CA GLN A 21 -7.20 -10.78 4.14
C GLN A 21 -7.31 -9.52 3.28
N THR A 22 -8.34 -9.47 2.43
CA THR A 22 -8.63 -8.28 1.63
C THR A 22 -8.78 -7.04 2.49
N GLY A 23 -8.10 -5.97 2.12
CA GLY A 23 -8.06 -4.71 2.85
C GLY A 23 -6.96 -4.63 3.91
N ASP A 24 -6.18 -5.68 4.15
CA ASP A 24 -4.97 -5.56 4.96
C ASP A 24 -3.93 -4.69 4.24
N ILE A 25 -3.07 -4.03 5.00
CA ILE A 25 -2.06 -3.11 4.47
C ILE A 25 -0.67 -3.73 4.59
N PHE A 26 0.13 -3.50 3.58
CA PHE A 26 1.58 -3.68 3.62
C PHE A 26 2.23 -2.30 3.50
N VAL A 27 3.11 -1.97 4.45
CA VAL A 27 3.97 -0.79 4.37
C VAL A 27 5.42 -1.25 4.23
N PHE A 28 6.20 -0.50 3.45
CA PHE A 28 7.57 -0.89 3.11
C PHE A 28 8.54 0.21 3.50
N HIS A 29 9.66 -0.21 4.07
CA HIS A 29 10.83 0.64 4.20
C HIS A 29 11.84 0.28 3.11
N CYS A 30 12.28 1.27 2.36
CA CYS A 30 13.27 1.10 1.31
C CYS A 30 14.47 2.01 1.55
N GLU A 31 15.68 1.47 1.45
CA GLU A 31 16.93 2.23 1.61
C GLU A 31 17.41 2.91 0.31
N ALA A 32 16.71 2.71 -0.81
CA ALA A 32 17.05 3.31 -2.09
C ALA A 32 17.04 4.84 -2.06
N LEU A 33 17.90 5.46 -2.87
CA LEU A 33 18.05 6.94 -2.91
C LEU A 33 16.75 7.68 -3.27
N GLU A 34 15.93 7.10 -4.12
CA GLU A 34 14.64 7.68 -4.53
C GLU A 34 13.64 7.68 -3.38
N SER A 35 13.63 6.64 -2.56
CA SER A 35 12.80 6.55 -1.36
C SER A 35 13.17 7.60 -0.30
N ARG A 36 14.44 8.01 -0.23
CA ARG A 36 14.89 9.07 0.69
C ARG A 36 14.29 10.44 0.39
N VAL A 37 13.86 10.69 -0.85
CA VAL A 37 13.13 11.94 -1.18
C VAL A 37 11.72 11.87 -0.60
N ILE A 38 11.07 10.72 -0.71
CA ILE A 38 9.73 10.48 -0.11
C ILE A 38 9.84 10.60 1.41
N ASP A 39 10.81 9.92 2.02
CA ASP A 39 11.05 9.95 3.47
C ASP A 39 11.28 11.39 3.97
N ALA A 40 12.09 12.18 3.25
CA ALA A 40 12.40 13.56 3.62
C ALA A 40 11.21 14.51 3.49
N VAL A 41 10.35 14.31 2.48
CA VAL A 41 9.17 15.14 2.23
C VAL A 41 8.02 14.76 3.17
N THR A 42 7.86 13.47 3.46
CA THR A 42 6.77 12.95 4.29
C THR A 42 7.13 12.85 5.77
N ASP A 43 8.42 13.00 6.14
CA ASP A 43 8.95 12.73 7.49
C ASP A 43 8.50 11.35 8.00
N SER A 44 8.69 10.33 7.16
CA SER A 44 8.30 8.94 7.40
C SER A 44 9.51 8.02 7.34
N TRP A 45 9.45 6.91 8.07
CA TRP A 45 10.37 5.79 7.91
C TRP A 45 9.92 4.85 6.78
N PHE A 46 8.61 4.86 6.47
CA PHE A 46 8.03 4.08 5.39
C PHE A 46 7.94 4.90 4.10
N SER A 47 8.37 4.31 2.98
CA SER A 47 8.41 4.93 1.66
C SER A 47 7.32 4.43 0.70
N HIS A 48 6.70 3.29 0.99
CA HIS A 48 5.68 2.70 0.12
C HIS A 48 4.56 2.04 0.92
N VAL A 49 3.36 1.97 0.32
CA VAL A 49 2.19 1.29 0.88
C VAL A 49 1.41 0.59 -0.22
N ALA A 50 0.88 -0.58 0.12
CA ALA A 50 0.05 -1.41 -0.74
C ALA A 50 -1.08 -2.07 0.05
N MET A 51 -2.11 -2.56 -0.63
CA MET A 51 -3.25 -3.25 -0.02
C MET A 51 -3.31 -4.70 -0.48
N ALA A 52 -3.53 -5.62 0.44
CA ALA A 52 -3.76 -7.01 0.12
C ALA A 52 -5.18 -7.23 -0.41
N VAL A 53 -5.30 -8.11 -1.39
CA VAL A 53 -6.57 -8.54 -1.99
C VAL A 53 -6.57 -10.05 -2.10
N ARG A 54 -7.56 -10.70 -1.52
CA ARG A 54 -7.72 -12.15 -1.65
C ARG A 54 -8.59 -12.48 -2.85
N HIS A 55 -8.06 -13.21 -3.82
CA HIS A 55 -8.80 -13.59 -5.01
C HIS A 55 -9.96 -14.55 -4.63
N PRO A 56 -11.23 -14.19 -4.91
CA PRO A 56 -12.38 -14.94 -4.41
C PRO A 56 -12.45 -16.42 -4.84
N GLY A 57 -11.95 -16.75 -6.02
CA GLY A 57 -12.03 -18.10 -6.57
C GLY A 57 -10.89 -19.03 -6.16
N SER A 58 -9.65 -18.54 -6.13
CA SER A 58 -8.46 -19.34 -5.84
C SER A 58 -8.00 -19.21 -4.38
N GLY A 59 -8.41 -18.17 -3.67
CA GLY A 59 -7.88 -17.83 -2.35
C GLY A 59 -6.44 -17.28 -2.37
N GLN A 60 -5.86 -17.09 -3.56
CA GLN A 60 -4.55 -16.47 -3.75
C GLN A 60 -4.53 -15.08 -3.12
N VAL A 61 -3.42 -14.72 -2.50
CA VAL A 61 -3.23 -13.38 -1.95
C VAL A 61 -2.52 -12.52 -2.98
N LEU A 62 -3.20 -11.47 -3.41
CA LEU A 62 -2.69 -10.48 -4.35
C LEU A 62 -2.34 -9.20 -3.59
N ILE A 63 -1.50 -8.37 -4.20
CA ILE A 63 -1.16 -7.03 -3.75
C ILE A 63 -1.64 -6.00 -4.77
N TRP A 64 -2.37 -5.00 -4.30
CA TRP A 64 -2.83 -3.84 -5.04
C TRP A 64 -1.96 -2.65 -4.71
N GLN A 65 -1.30 -2.07 -5.70
CA GLN A 65 -0.37 -0.97 -5.52
C GLN A 65 -0.25 -0.12 -6.79
N THR A 66 0.40 1.03 -6.68
CA THR A 66 0.90 1.78 -7.82
C THR A 66 2.41 1.97 -7.68
N ASP A 67 3.13 1.76 -8.77
CA ASP A 67 4.59 1.77 -8.79
C ASP A 67 5.11 2.42 -10.08
N PRO A 68 6.29 3.09 -10.06
CA PRO A 68 6.89 3.68 -11.25
C PRO A 68 7.34 2.65 -12.29
N GLY A 69 7.48 1.38 -11.92
CA GLY A 69 7.91 0.30 -12.79
C GLY A 69 7.06 -0.95 -12.69
N PRO A 70 7.23 -1.89 -13.63
CA PRO A 70 6.59 -3.20 -13.53
C PRO A 70 7.27 -4.03 -12.43
N ILE A 71 6.50 -4.45 -11.43
CA ILE A 71 7.00 -5.30 -10.33
C ILE A 71 6.71 -6.77 -10.60
N VAL A 72 5.47 -7.06 -10.97
CA VAL A 72 4.97 -8.41 -11.23
C VAL A 72 4.03 -8.40 -12.43
N THR A 73 3.72 -9.58 -12.97
CA THR A 73 2.68 -9.71 -13.98
C THR A 73 1.31 -9.52 -13.34
N ASP A 74 0.54 -8.56 -13.86
CA ASP A 74 -0.82 -8.32 -13.41
C ASP A 74 -1.76 -9.39 -13.99
N PRO A 75 -2.46 -10.18 -13.16
CA PRO A 75 -3.35 -11.23 -13.62
C PRO A 75 -4.59 -10.71 -14.37
N LEU A 76 -4.95 -9.42 -14.23
CA LEU A 76 -6.08 -8.82 -14.92
C LEU A 76 -5.73 -8.46 -16.37
N THR A 77 -4.51 -7.98 -16.62
CA THR A 77 -4.05 -7.55 -17.94
C THR A 77 -3.19 -8.60 -18.65
N GLY A 78 -2.54 -9.50 -17.90
CA GLY A 78 -1.57 -10.46 -18.40
C GLY A 78 -0.19 -9.89 -18.68
N ASP A 79 0.01 -8.60 -18.40
CA ASP A 79 1.24 -7.86 -18.67
C ASP A 79 1.85 -7.30 -17.37
N ALA A 80 3.14 -7.01 -17.38
CA ALA A 80 3.82 -6.24 -16.37
C ALA A 80 3.90 -4.76 -16.81
N HIS A 81 3.36 -3.84 -16.03
CA HIS A 81 3.28 -2.43 -16.39
C HIS A 81 3.53 -1.51 -15.17
N ALA A 82 3.81 -0.25 -15.42
CA ALA A 82 3.90 0.80 -14.42
C ALA A 82 2.51 1.37 -14.10
N GLY A 83 2.35 2.00 -12.94
CA GLY A 83 1.09 2.56 -12.46
C GLY A 83 0.33 1.59 -11.57
N ALA A 84 -0.99 1.70 -11.56
CA ALA A 84 -1.86 0.82 -10.80
C ALA A 84 -1.72 -0.63 -11.29
N GLN A 85 -1.38 -1.54 -10.41
CA GLN A 85 -1.14 -2.94 -10.72
C GLN A 85 -1.61 -3.86 -9.61
N LEU A 86 -2.13 -5.02 -10.01
CA LEU A 86 -2.48 -6.11 -9.12
C LEU A 86 -1.53 -7.27 -9.40
N GLY A 87 -0.92 -7.87 -8.40
CA GLY A 87 0.03 -8.94 -8.61
C GLY A 87 0.02 -9.97 -7.49
N ASP A 88 0.74 -11.08 -7.65
CA ASP A 88 0.95 -12.02 -6.53
C ASP A 88 1.72 -11.32 -5.40
N LEU A 89 1.21 -11.41 -4.17
CA LEU A 89 1.81 -10.72 -3.04
C LEU A 89 3.19 -11.28 -2.70
N ALA A 90 3.36 -12.58 -2.70
CA ALA A 90 4.65 -13.19 -2.36
C ALA A 90 5.71 -12.82 -3.41
N ASP A 91 5.37 -12.93 -4.69
CA ASP A 91 6.27 -12.55 -5.78
C ASP A 91 6.64 -11.05 -5.73
N ALA A 92 5.67 -10.18 -5.41
CA ALA A 92 5.92 -8.74 -5.31
C ALA A 92 6.89 -8.42 -4.16
N VAL A 93 6.60 -8.87 -2.95
CA VAL A 93 7.46 -8.57 -1.78
C VAL A 93 8.86 -9.18 -1.91
N GLU A 94 8.98 -10.38 -2.51
CA GLU A 94 10.29 -10.97 -2.78
C GLU A 94 11.06 -10.21 -3.86
N THR A 95 10.37 -9.75 -4.92
CA THR A 95 10.98 -9.00 -6.02
C THR A 95 11.49 -7.65 -5.54
N THR A 96 10.68 -6.90 -4.78
CA THR A 96 11.09 -5.59 -4.28
C THR A 96 12.22 -5.69 -3.26
N ALA A 97 12.16 -6.67 -2.37
CA ALA A 97 13.22 -6.90 -1.40
C ALA A 97 14.57 -7.27 -2.06
N ARG A 98 14.55 -8.10 -3.10
CA ARG A 98 15.78 -8.48 -3.83
C ARG A 98 16.32 -7.35 -4.68
N THR A 99 15.44 -6.53 -5.27
CA THR A 99 15.84 -5.48 -6.23
C THR A 99 16.25 -4.19 -5.52
N TRP A 100 15.55 -3.79 -4.46
CA TRP A 100 15.71 -2.50 -3.80
C TRP A 100 16.00 -2.58 -2.31
N GLY A 101 16.03 -3.79 -1.72
CA GLY A 101 16.26 -3.99 -0.29
C GLY A 101 15.02 -3.65 0.56
N ASP A 102 13.83 -3.68 -0.02
CA ASP A 102 12.60 -3.35 0.69
C ASP A 102 12.37 -4.28 1.88
N GLN A 103 11.97 -3.69 2.99
CA GLN A 103 11.55 -4.41 4.18
C GLN A 103 10.03 -4.31 4.31
N PRO A 104 9.27 -5.40 4.07
CA PRO A 104 7.82 -5.40 4.17
C PRO A 104 7.34 -5.55 5.62
N PHE A 105 6.26 -4.82 5.95
CA PHE A 105 5.54 -4.91 7.21
C PHE A 105 4.06 -5.04 6.93
N TRP A 106 3.43 -6.06 7.50
CA TRP A 106 2.01 -6.32 7.39
C TRP A 106 1.23 -5.72 8.55
N ARG A 107 0.09 -5.12 8.26
CA ARG A 107 -0.92 -4.65 9.21
C ARG A 107 -2.27 -5.23 8.88
N ALA A 108 -2.79 -6.07 9.74
CA ALA A 108 -4.15 -6.60 9.57
C ALA A 108 -5.19 -5.48 9.75
N LEU A 109 -6.19 -5.47 8.89
CA LEU A 109 -7.39 -4.66 9.07
C LEU A 109 -8.32 -5.35 10.07
N ASP A 110 -8.32 -4.87 11.32
CA ASP A 110 -9.23 -5.30 12.38
C ASP A 110 -10.62 -4.70 12.13
N TRP A 111 -11.39 -5.42 11.34
CA TRP A 111 -12.75 -5.06 10.96
C TRP A 111 -13.47 -6.28 10.39
N GLU A 112 -14.76 -6.44 10.76
CA GLU A 112 -15.61 -7.49 10.20
C GLU A 112 -16.02 -7.12 8.77
N ARG A 113 -15.59 -7.92 7.80
CA ARG A 113 -15.88 -7.71 6.37
C ARG A 113 -17.32 -8.16 6.08
N PRO A 114 -18.22 -7.25 5.68
CA PRO A 114 -19.60 -7.61 5.39
C PRO A 114 -19.71 -8.47 4.12
N ALA A 115 -20.82 -9.17 3.97
CA ALA A 115 -21.12 -9.86 2.72
C ALA A 115 -21.09 -8.87 1.54
N GLY A 116 -20.47 -9.28 0.43
CA GLY A 116 -20.28 -8.43 -0.76
C GLY A 116 -19.07 -7.46 -0.67
N PHE A 117 -18.26 -7.55 0.38
CA PHE A 117 -17.07 -6.69 0.51
C PHE A 117 -16.07 -6.92 -0.62
N GLU A 118 -15.84 -8.16 -1.03
CA GLU A 118 -14.94 -8.50 -2.14
C GLU A 118 -15.44 -7.91 -3.48
N ASP A 119 -16.75 -7.93 -3.72
CA ASP A 119 -17.34 -7.31 -4.91
C ASP A 119 -17.14 -5.78 -4.90
N LEU A 120 -17.28 -5.15 -3.72
CA LEU A 120 -17.05 -3.72 -3.55
C LEU A 120 -15.58 -3.36 -3.80
N VAL A 121 -14.66 -4.17 -3.29
CA VAL A 121 -13.22 -4.02 -3.58
C VAL A 121 -12.98 -4.17 -5.08
N GLY A 122 -13.48 -5.23 -5.71
CA GLY A 122 -13.34 -5.42 -7.16
C GLY A 122 -13.81 -4.22 -7.99
N GLN A 123 -14.93 -3.59 -7.60
CA GLN A 123 -15.42 -2.36 -8.24
C GLN A 123 -14.46 -1.19 -8.02
N ALA A 124 -13.91 -1.03 -6.81
CA ALA A 124 -12.95 0.03 -6.50
C ALA A 124 -11.66 -0.13 -7.30
N LEU A 125 -11.11 -1.35 -7.40
CA LEU A 125 -9.92 -1.65 -8.18
C LEU A 125 -10.18 -1.36 -9.68
N SER A 126 -11.28 -1.85 -10.23
CA SER A 126 -11.64 -1.61 -11.64
C SER A 126 -11.81 -0.14 -11.98
N ALA A 127 -12.26 0.69 -11.02
CA ALA A 127 -12.40 2.13 -11.21
C ALA A 127 -11.06 2.88 -11.18
N LEU A 128 -10.03 2.29 -10.60
CA LEU A 128 -8.68 2.85 -10.48
C LEU A 128 -7.68 2.16 -11.42
N ASP A 129 -8.10 1.12 -12.12
CA ASP A 129 -7.29 0.43 -13.12
C ASP A 129 -6.85 1.40 -14.22
N GLY A 130 -5.61 1.25 -14.69
CA GLY A 130 -5.02 2.16 -15.67
C GLY A 130 -4.55 3.52 -15.14
N THR A 131 -4.71 3.80 -13.84
CA THR A 131 -4.12 4.98 -13.21
C THR A 131 -2.59 4.92 -13.32
N LYS A 132 -1.98 6.03 -13.75
CA LYS A 132 -0.54 6.12 -13.95
C LYS A 132 0.18 6.42 -12.62
N TYR A 133 1.46 6.09 -12.56
CA TYR A 133 2.33 6.62 -11.51
C TYR A 133 2.81 8.03 -11.91
N PRO A 134 2.73 9.04 -11.02
CA PRO A 134 3.21 10.39 -11.32
C PRO A 134 4.74 10.43 -11.37
N GLY A 135 5.30 11.39 -12.08
CA GLY A 135 6.74 11.67 -11.99
C GLY A 135 7.14 12.17 -10.60
N ASN A 136 8.42 12.00 -10.20
CA ASN A 136 8.89 12.37 -8.85
C ASN A 136 8.55 13.82 -8.44
N VAL A 137 8.67 14.78 -9.37
CA VAL A 137 8.34 16.19 -9.09
C VAL A 137 6.84 16.38 -8.95
N GLU A 138 6.05 15.73 -9.80
CA GLU A 138 4.59 15.76 -9.76
C GLU A 138 4.08 15.15 -8.47
N MET A 139 4.58 13.97 -8.06
CA MET A 139 4.24 13.32 -6.80
C MET A 139 4.47 14.22 -5.57
N VAL A 140 5.62 14.91 -5.51
CA VAL A 140 5.92 15.85 -4.41
C VAL A 140 4.95 17.02 -4.41
N LEU A 141 4.63 17.57 -5.59
CA LEU A 141 3.67 18.66 -5.71
C LEU A 141 2.27 18.23 -5.32
N ASP A 142 1.80 17.07 -5.79
CA ASP A 142 0.49 16.52 -5.47
C ASP A 142 0.34 16.26 -3.98
N TYR A 143 1.36 15.69 -3.34
CA TYR A 143 1.38 15.52 -1.89
C TYR A 143 1.30 16.87 -1.14
N LEU A 144 2.09 17.87 -1.55
CA LEU A 144 2.07 19.19 -0.92
C LEU A 144 0.72 19.91 -1.11
N LEU A 145 0.09 19.75 -2.28
CA LEU A 145 -1.26 20.26 -2.53
C LEU A 145 -2.27 19.58 -1.61
N GLY A 146 -2.18 18.25 -1.47
CA GLY A 146 -3.03 17.50 -0.55
C GLY A 146 -2.93 18.01 0.90
N ARG A 147 -1.74 18.42 1.34
CA ARG A 147 -1.53 18.97 2.71
C ARG A 147 -2.24 20.30 2.96
N ILE A 148 -2.68 20.99 1.91
CA ILE A 148 -3.53 22.18 1.99
C ILE A 148 -4.97 21.91 1.50
N ASP A 149 -5.37 20.64 1.49
CA ASP A 149 -6.69 20.14 1.08
C ASP A 149 -7.04 20.44 -0.40
N GLU A 150 -6.05 20.56 -1.28
CA GLU A 150 -6.24 20.68 -2.73
C GLU A 150 -6.05 19.30 -3.38
N PRO A 151 -7.10 18.73 -4.00
CA PRO A 151 -7.02 17.40 -4.62
C PRO A 151 -6.18 17.40 -5.90
N SER A 152 -5.43 16.30 -6.12
CA SER A 152 -4.78 16.01 -7.40
C SER A 152 -5.76 15.43 -8.43
N PRO A 153 -5.41 15.45 -9.73
CA PRO A 153 -6.20 14.78 -10.76
C PRO A 153 -6.14 13.25 -10.63
N ASP A 154 -7.27 12.55 -10.80
CA ASP A 154 -7.38 11.08 -10.73
C ASP A 154 -6.65 10.32 -11.86
N THR A 155 -5.88 10.99 -12.71
CA THR A 155 -5.19 10.38 -13.87
C THR A 155 -3.83 9.76 -13.53
N ALA A 156 -3.23 10.21 -12.43
CA ALA A 156 -1.99 9.67 -11.88
C ALA A 156 -2.08 9.74 -10.36
N MET A 157 -1.63 8.69 -9.68
CA MET A 157 -1.65 8.60 -8.21
C MET A 157 -0.37 7.93 -7.72
N PHE A 158 0.20 8.45 -6.65
CA PHE A 158 1.25 7.75 -5.91
C PHE A 158 0.68 6.70 -4.94
N CYS A 159 1.52 5.83 -4.38
CA CYS A 159 1.08 4.63 -3.66
C CYS A 159 0.06 4.91 -2.54
N SER A 160 0.34 5.82 -1.62
CA SER A 160 -0.57 6.12 -0.51
C SER A 160 -1.85 6.85 -0.94
N GLU A 161 -1.79 7.68 -1.97
CA GLU A 161 -2.97 8.31 -2.57
C GLU A 161 -3.93 7.26 -3.15
N MET A 162 -3.41 6.30 -3.92
CA MET A 162 -4.22 5.23 -4.49
C MET A 162 -4.85 4.34 -3.42
N ILE A 163 -4.12 4.01 -2.36
CA ILE A 163 -4.68 3.24 -1.25
C ILE A 163 -5.75 4.04 -0.50
N ALA A 164 -5.54 5.36 -0.30
CA ALA A 164 -6.56 6.24 0.27
C ALA A 164 -7.82 6.28 -0.60
N ALA A 165 -7.66 6.45 -1.91
CA ALA A 165 -8.75 6.42 -2.88
C ALA A 165 -9.51 5.08 -2.87
N THR A 166 -8.79 3.96 -2.77
CA THR A 166 -9.39 2.63 -2.63
C THR A 166 -10.20 2.52 -1.34
N TYR A 167 -9.60 2.88 -0.20
CA TYR A 167 -10.26 2.83 1.11
C TYR A 167 -11.49 3.75 1.18
N ARG A 168 -11.46 4.89 0.50
CA ARG A 168 -12.62 5.79 0.38
C ARG A 168 -13.74 5.15 -0.44
N ARG A 169 -13.43 4.53 -1.59
CA ARG A 169 -14.41 3.86 -2.45
C ARG A 169 -15.09 2.67 -1.76
N ILE A 170 -14.35 1.93 -0.93
CA ILE A 170 -14.92 0.84 -0.13
C ILE A 170 -15.55 1.31 1.19
N GLY A 171 -15.59 2.62 1.44
CA GLY A 171 -16.27 3.24 2.58
C GLY A 171 -15.57 3.04 3.91
N LEU A 172 -14.26 2.81 3.91
CA LEU A 172 -13.43 2.70 5.10
C LEU A 172 -12.68 4.00 5.43
N LEU A 173 -12.55 4.94 4.49
CA LEU A 173 -11.92 6.24 4.72
C LEU A 173 -12.93 7.36 4.45
N GLY A 174 -12.96 8.36 5.34
CA GLY A 174 -13.85 9.52 5.23
C GLY A 174 -13.32 10.59 4.29
N GLY A 175 -14.17 11.59 3.99
CA GLY A 175 -13.84 12.72 3.10
C GLY A 175 -13.27 13.95 3.82
N ALA A 176 -12.62 13.79 4.98
CA ALA A 176 -12.05 14.91 5.72
C ALA A 176 -10.91 15.61 4.98
N HIS A 177 -10.13 14.84 4.23
CA HIS A 177 -9.02 15.30 3.40
C HIS A 177 -9.07 14.62 2.02
N PRO A 178 -8.49 15.19 0.95
CA PRO A 178 -8.35 14.54 -0.34
C PRO A 178 -7.41 13.33 -0.27
N ASP A 179 -7.42 12.47 -1.29
CA ASP A 179 -6.64 11.22 -1.27
C ASP A 179 -5.12 11.46 -1.26
N ASN A 180 -4.65 12.50 -1.96
CA ASN A 180 -3.26 12.93 -1.99
C ASN A 180 -2.75 13.58 -0.69
N PHE A 181 -3.62 13.74 0.31
CA PHE A 181 -3.20 14.18 1.66
C PHE A 181 -2.38 13.12 2.39
N TYR A 182 -2.64 11.84 2.12
CA TYR A 182 -2.09 10.74 2.88
C TYR A 182 -0.72 10.31 2.36
N ALA A 183 0.21 10.06 3.29
CA ALA A 183 1.53 9.51 3.04
C ALA A 183 1.63 8.04 3.53
N PRO A 184 2.65 7.28 3.16
CA PRO A 184 2.83 5.91 3.67
C PRO A 184 2.81 5.82 5.19
N LYS A 185 3.35 6.80 5.90
CA LYS A 185 3.31 6.86 7.39
C LYS A 185 1.90 6.86 7.96
N ASP A 186 0.91 7.44 7.27
CA ASP A 186 -0.46 7.51 7.77
C ASP A 186 -1.12 6.12 7.81
N PHE A 187 -0.58 5.16 7.04
CA PHE A 187 -0.94 3.75 7.07
C PHE A 187 -0.10 2.92 8.04
N SER A 188 0.83 3.53 8.75
CA SER A 188 1.71 2.90 9.74
C SER A 188 1.25 3.21 11.18
N SER A 189 1.99 2.70 12.17
CA SER A 189 1.84 3.09 13.57
C SER A 189 2.91 4.11 14.02
N GLU A 190 3.59 4.75 13.08
CA GLU A 190 4.52 5.82 13.40
C GLU A 190 3.84 6.93 14.22
N THR A 191 4.61 7.58 15.07
CA THR A 191 4.11 8.57 16.03
C THR A 191 3.26 9.65 15.37
N GLY A 192 2.01 9.78 15.81
CA GLY A 192 1.08 10.80 15.35
C GLY A 192 0.33 10.47 14.07
N ALA A 193 0.62 9.32 13.43
CA ALA A 193 -0.10 8.85 12.26
C ALA A 193 -1.31 8.01 12.71
N THR A 194 -2.49 8.50 12.44
CA THR A 194 -3.72 7.73 12.67
C THR A 194 -4.61 7.92 11.45
N LEU A 195 -4.66 6.91 10.61
CA LEU A 195 -5.60 6.88 9.51
C LEU A 195 -7.04 6.89 10.09
N PRO A 196 -7.88 7.90 9.81
CA PRO A 196 -9.19 8.04 10.41
C PRO A 196 -10.19 7.08 9.75
N LEU A 197 -10.03 5.79 10.03
CA LEU A 197 -10.90 4.76 9.48
C LEU A 197 -12.32 4.86 10.04
N LEU A 198 -13.28 4.61 9.18
CA LEU A 198 -14.72 4.62 9.48
C LEU A 198 -15.18 3.25 9.99
N ARG A 199 -16.43 3.18 10.45
CA ARG A 199 -17.14 1.94 10.83
C ARG A 199 -16.43 1.14 11.93
N GLY A 200 -15.60 1.79 12.75
CA GLY A 200 -14.84 1.13 13.80
C GLY A 200 -13.65 0.29 13.32
N ALA A 201 -13.33 0.36 12.03
CA ALA A 201 -12.16 -0.31 11.47
C ALA A 201 -10.86 0.26 12.05
N ARG A 202 -9.86 -0.58 12.21
CA ARG A 202 -8.52 -0.22 12.69
C ARG A 202 -7.46 -1.04 11.98
N LEU A 203 -6.26 -0.49 11.83
CA LEU A 203 -5.09 -1.25 11.45
C LEU A 203 -4.37 -1.75 12.71
N ALA A 204 -4.11 -3.05 12.77
CA ALA A 204 -3.33 -3.68 13.84
C ALA A 204 -1.87 -3.13 13.83
N PRO A 205 -1.10 -3.32 14.91
CA PRO A 205 0.33 -3.03 14.89
C PRO A 205 1.05 -3.79 13.76
N GLU A 206 2.18 -3.24 13.31
CA GLU A 206 3.01 -3.84 12.29
C GLU A 206 3.56 -5.21 12.72
N VAL A 207 3.58 -6.13 11.75
CA VAL A 207 4.36 -7.36 11.80
C VAL A 207 5.42 -7.27 10.71
N LYS A 208 6.71 -7.30 11.08
CA LYS A 208 7.80 -7.35 10.11
C LYS A 208 7.81 -8.72 9.44
N VAL A 209 7.67 -8.72 8.12
CA VAL A 209 7.63 -9.95 7.33
C VAL A 209 9.05 -10.35 6.95
N LEU A 210 9.47 -11.54 7.41
CA LEU A 210 10.75 -12.12 7.05
C LEU A 210 10.61 -12.93 5.77
N LEU A 211 11.42 -12.63 4.79
CA LEU A 211 11.45 -13.35 3.52
C LEU A 211 12.36 -14.58 3.61
N PRO A 212 12.11 -15.64 2.82
CA PRO A 212 12.99 -16.77 2.75
C PRO A 212 14.36 -16.36 2.22
N ASP A 213 15.41 -17.06 2.68
CA ASP A 213 16.75 -16.88 2.11
C ASP A 213 16.71 -17.15 0.60
N PRO A 214 17.48 -16.39 -0.20
CA PRO A 214 17.55 -16.65 -1.62
C PRO A 214 18.05 -18.09 -1.86
N PRO A 215 17.50 -18.78 -2.86
CA PRO A 215 17.97 -20.13 -3.20
C PRO A 215 19.47 -20.08 -3.51
N SER A 216 20.23 -20.96 -2.86
CA SER A 216 21.69 -21.11 -3.01
C SER A 216 22.09 -21.58 -4.39
#